data_b27951495fac95f46ab5f2639e09a1c0
#
_entry.id   b27951495fac95f46ab5f2639e09a1c0
#
_cell.length_a   1.000
_cell.length_b   1.000
_cell.length_c   1.000
_cell.angle_alpha   90.00
_cell.angle_beta   90.00
_cell.angle_gamma   90.00
#
_symmetry.space_group_name_H-M   'P 1'
#
loop_
_entity.id
_entity.type
_entity.pdbx_description
1 polymer ?
#
loop_
_entity_poly.entity_id
_entity_poly.type
_entity_poly.pdbx_seq_one_letter_code
_entity_poly.pdbx_strand_id
1 'polypeptide(L)'
;LHLSIRRQRQMCIRDSILFYTGINRKVGETHDGASTMDWMEQEKERGITITSAATTCFWEGNQINIIDTPGHVDFTVEVERSLRVLDGAVAVFDAKEGVEPQSEQVWRQATKYDVPRICFVNKMDKLGADFYYTVQTIVDRLGAKPLVMALPIGAEDDFDGIVDLLNMRALTWRGKVEIGTEPTYEEICLLYTSD
;
A
#
# COMPACT_ATOMS: atom_id res chain seq x y z
N LEU A 1 6.42 -5.22 19.41
CA LEU A 1 6.56 -6.00 18.16
C LEU A 1 5.50 -5.65 17.11
N HIS A 2 4.22 -5.52 17.49
CA HIS A 2 3.13 -5.19 16.56
C HIS A 2 3.24 -3.79 15.90
N LEU A 3 3.76 -2.80 16.59
CA LEU A 3 3.91 -1.42 16.09
C LEU A 3 5.01 -1.29 15.03
N SER A 4 6.11 -2.04 15.18
CA SER A 4 7.21 -2.01 14.21
C SER A 4 6.85 -2.65 12.86
N ILE A 5 5.98 -3.66 12.87
CA ILE A 5 5.50 -4.34 11.67
C ILE A 5 4.61 -3.41 10.82
N ARG A 6 3.78 -2.56 11.44
CA ARG A 6 2.91 -1.59 10.73
C ARG A 6 3.70 -0.51 10.02
N ARG A 7 4.77 0.01 10.64
CA ARG A 7 5.66 1.00 10.03
C ARG A 7 6.30 0.50 8.74
N GLN A 8 6.75 -0.74 8.72
CA GLN A 8 7.32 -1.35 7.51
C GLN A 8 6.33 -1.41 6.34
N ARG A 9 5.02 -1.41 6.58
CA ARG A 9 3.98 -1.52 5.55
C ARG A 9 3.85 -0.27 4.70
N GLN A 10 3.68 0.89 5.32
CA GLN A 10 3.52 2.17 4.62
C GLN A 10 4.84 2.67 4.04
N MET A 11 5.92 2.50 4.79
CA MET A 11 7.25 2.93 4.36
C MET A 11 7.71 2.21 3.10
N CYS A 12 7.48 0.90 2.98
CA CYS A 12 7.87 0.14 1.79
C CYS A 12 7.18 0.65 0.52
N ILE A 13 5.87 0.95 0.56
CA ILE A 13 5.14 1.47 -0.61
C ILE A 13 5.60 2.87 -0.95
N ARG A 14 5.67 3.77 0.02
CA ARG A 14 6.15 5.13 -0.16
C ARG A 14 7.56 5.14 -0.75
N ASP A 15 8.48 4.40 -0.14
CA ASP A 15 9.87 4.35 -0.56
C ASP A 15 10.02 3.74 -1.95
N SER A 16 9.18 2.76 -2.31
CA SER A 16 9.11 2.23 -3.67
C SER A 16 8.63 3.28 -4.67
N ILE A 17 7.58 4.04 -4.36
CA ILE A 17 7.11 5.13 -5.22
C ILE A 17 8.22 6.16 -5.43
N LEU A 18 8.89 6.60 -4.35
CA LEU A 18 9.99 7.57 -4.42
C LEU A 18 11.21 7.02 -5.18
N PHE A 19 11.46 5.73 -5.11
CA PHE A 19 12.52 5.07 -5.90
C PHE A 19 12.18 5.04 -7.39
N TYR A 20 11.00 4.54 -7.77
CA TYR A 20 10.59 4.45 -9.18
C TYR A 20 10.40 5.82 -9.83
N THR A 21 10.06 6.85 -9.07
CA THR A 21 10.00 8.24 -9.55
C THR A 21 11.35 8.95 -9.56
N GLY A 22 12.44 8.26 -9.18
CA GLY A 22 13.81 8.77 -9.23
C GLY A 22 14.20 9.76 -8.12
N ILE A 23 13.35 9.93 -7.10
CA ILE A 23 13.64 10.81 -5.95
C ILE A 23 14.64 10.13 -5.02
N ASN A 24 14.42 8.84 -4.71
CA ASN A 24 15.34 8.05 -3.90
C ASN A 24 16.26 7.20 -4.80
N ARG A 25 17.53 7.08 -4.41
CA ARG A 25 18.53 6.29 -5.15
C ARG A 25 18.53 4.80 -4.80
N LYS A 26 17.95 4.44 -3.63
CA LYS A 26 17.89 3.05 -3.16
C LYS A 26 16.53 2.78 -2.50
N VAL A 27 16.03 1.57 -2.67
CA VAL A 27 14.88 1.05 -1.94
C VAL A 27 15.39 0.40 -0.66
N GLY A 28 14.83 0.75 0.49
CA GLY A 28 15.12 0.08 1.77
C GLY A 28 16.20 0.70 2.66
N GLU A 29 16.65 1.92 2.40
CA GLU A 29 17.61 2.64 3.28
C GLU A 29 17.07 3.03 4.67
N THR A 30 15.90 2.55 5.05
CA THR A 30 15.27 2.84 6.34
C THR A 30 15.98 2.24 7.55
N HIS A 31 16.89 1.26 7.36
CA HIS A 31 17.68 0.67 8.45
C HIS A 31 18.83 1.54 8.93
N ASP A 32 19.29 2.49 8.11
CA ASP A 32 20.43 3.37 8.45
C ASP A 32 20.02 4.80 8.86
N GLY A 33 18.73 5.02 9.21
CA GLY A 33 18.27 6.31 9.72
C GLY A 33 18.12 7.43 8.67
N ALA A 34 18.16 7.09 7.38
CA ALA A 34 18.10 8.04 6.26
C ALA A 34 16.74 8.05 5.54
N SER A 35 15.62 7.90 6.27
CA SER A 35 14.31 8.12 5.67
C SER A 35 14.17 9.60 5.29
N THR A 36 13.92 9.89 4.01
CA THR A 36 13.81 11.24 3.47
C THR A 36 12.64 12.03 4.07
N MET A 37 11.66 11.35 4.67
CA MET A 37 10.44 11.93 5.22
C MET A 37 10.34 11.87 6.75
N ASP A 38 11.10 11.01 7.44
CA ASP A 38 11.16 10.96 8.91
C ASP A 38 12.31 11.85 9.41
N TRP A 39 12.04 13.15 9.49
CA TRP A 39 13.06 14.14 9.86
C TRP A 39 13.20 14.35 11.37
N MET A 40 12.22 13.92 12.18
CA MET A 40 12.26 14.04 13.63
C MET A 40 13.03 12.88 14.28
N GLU A 41 13.92 13.18 15.21
CA GLU A 41 14.71 12.19 15.95
C GLU A 41 13.82 11.21 16.73
N GLN A 42 12.68 11.69 17.25
CA GLN A 42 11.68 10.89 17.94
C GLN A 42 10.94 9.90 17.02
N GLU A 43 10.76 10.23 15.76
CA GLU A 43 10.20 9.33 14.74
C GLU A 43 11.17 8.19 14.46
N LYS A 44 12.46 8.50 14.37
CA LYS A 44 13.54 7.53 14.16
C LYS A 44 13.68 6.57 15.34
N GLU A 45 13.68 7.11 16.58
CA GLU A 45 13.82 6.31 17.80
C GLU A 45 12.61 5.39 18.07
N ARG A 46 11.41 5.91 17.92
CA ARG A 46 10.16 5.18 18.21
C ARG A 46 9.67 4.31 17.08
N GLY A 47 10.20 4.55 15.89
CA GLY A 47 9.79 3.82 14.72
C GLY A 47 8.32 4.07 14.29
N ILE A 48 7.77 5.25 14.53
CA ILE A 48 6.42 5.67 14.14
C ILE A 48 6.46 7.03 13.49
N THR A 49 5.70 7.24 12.41
CA THR A 49 5.45 8.55 11.85
C THR A 49 4.59 9.34 12.83
N ILE A 50 5.06 10.48 13.30
CA ILE A 50 4.36 11.36 14.26
C ILE A 50 3.69 12.50 13.52
N THR A 51 4.38 13.06 12.53
CA THR A 51 3.91 14.23 11.77
C THR A 51 3.66 13.82 10.33
N SER A 52 2.58 14.34 9.72
CA SER A 52 2.34 14.14 8.29
C SER A 52 3.47 14.75 7.47
N ALA A 53 4.08 13.96 6.62
CA ALA A 53 5.13 14.41 5.71
C ALA A 53 4.59 14.47 4.28
N ALA A 54 4.89 15.56 3.58
CA ALA A 54 4.50 15.77 2.19
C ALA A 54 5.72 15.73 1.28
N THR A 55 5.63 15.01 0.19
CA THR A 55 6.67 14.93 -0.84
C THR A 55 6.05 14.97 -2.22
N THR A 56 6.68 15.69 -3.13
CA THR A 56 6.25 15.77 -4.53
C THR A 56 7.10 14.85 -5.39
N CYS A 57 6.47 14.06 -6.24
CA CYS A 57 7.13 13.29 -7.27
C CYS A 57 6.45 13.48 -8.63
N PHE A 58 7.11 13.02 -9.71
CA PHE A 58 6.60 13.13 -11.08
C PHE A 58 6.56 11.74 -11.71
N TRP A 59 5.45 11.40 -12.33
CA TRP A 59 5.28 10.13 -13.04
C TRP A 59 4.47 10.33 -14.31
N GLU A 60 4.99 9.87 -15.46
CA GLU A 60 4.33 9.99 -16.77
C GLU A 60 3.82 11.41 -17.08
N GLY A 61 4.62 12.42 -16.75
CA GLY A 61 4.27 13.83 -16.98
C GLY A 61 3.30 14.44 -15.97
N ASN A 62 2.84 13.68 -14.97
CA ASN A 62 1.97 14.16 -13.92
C ASN A 62 2.74 14.45 -12.65
N GLN A 63 2.37 15.52 -11.95
CA GLN A 63 2.84 15.83 -10.61
C GLN A 63 1.98 15.10 -9.58
N ILE A 64 2.62 14.35 -8.69
CA ILE A 64 1.97 13.61 -7.59
C ILE A 64 2.50 14.15 -6.28
N ASN A 65 1.60 14.66 -5.44
CA ASN A 65 1.92 15.10 -4.09
C ASN A 65 1.50 14.01 -3.10
N ILE A 66 2.48 13.35 -2.51
CA ILE A 66 2.25 12.25 -1.55
C ILE A 66 2.23 12.85 -0.15
N ILE A 67 1.15 12.57 0.60
CA ILE A 67 1.06 12.89 2.02
C ILE A 67 1.05 11.55 2.77
N ASP A 68 2.14 11.27 3.46
CA ASP A 68 2.23 10.11 4.36
C ASP A 68 1.64 10.51 5.72
N THR A 69 0.63 9.78 6.16
CA THR A 69 -0.09 10.08 7.40
C THR A 69 0.19 9.03 8.47
N PRO A 70 0.36 9.44 9.74
CA PRO A 70 0.56 8.49 10.82
C PRO A 70 -0.65 7.57 10.96
N GLY A 71 -0.40 6.25 11.05
CA GLY A 71 -1.44 5.24 11.21
C GLY A 71 -1.90 5.00 12.64
N HIS A 72 -1.47 5.82 13.62
CA HIS A 72 -1.78 5.62 15.04
C HIS A 72 -3.00 6.44 15.46
N VAL A 73 -3.84 5.85 16.33
CA VAL A 73 -5.09 6.49 16.82
C VAL A 73 -4.86 7.83 17.52
N ASP A 74 -3.70 8.05 18.10
CA ASP A 74 -3.37 9.29 18.81
C ASP A 74 -3.18 10.50 17.86
N PHE A 75 -3.00 10.25 16.55
CA PHE A 75 -2.75 11.28 15.55
C PHE A 75 -3.95 11.56 14.64
N THR A 76 -5.16 11.39 15.15
CA THR A 76 -6.43 11.61 14.42
C THR A 76 -6.51 13.00 13.80
N VAL A 77 -6.00 14.02 14.47
CA VAL A 77 -6.03 15.41 14.00
C VAL A 77 -5.16 15.60 12.75
N GLU A 78 -4.00 14.96 12.69
CA GLU A 78 -3.10 15.03 11.54
C GLU A 78 -3.70 14.32 10.32
N VAL A 79 -4.35 13.16 10.54
CA VAL A 79 -5.10 12.46 9.50
C VAL A 79 -6.25 13.34 8.99
N GLU A 80 -7.00 13.98 9.88
CA GLU A 80 -8.14 14.83 9.52
C GLU A 80 -7.72 16.09 8.74
N ARG A 81 -6.58 16.68 9.08
CA ARG A 81 -6.00 17.80 8.33
C ARG A 81 -5.60 17.37 6.92
N SER A 82 -4.94 16.22 6.80
CA SER A 82 -4.52 15.68 5.51
C SER A 82 -5.73 15.39 4.61
N LEU A 83 -6.77 14.75 5.14
CA LEU A 83 -7.98 14.39 4.38
C LEU A 83 -8.70 15.58 3.73
N ARG A 84 -8.56 16.79 4.27
CA ARG A 84 -9.18 18.00 3.72
C ARG A 84 -8.58 18.48 2.39
N VAL A 85 -7.37 18.06 2.09
CA VAL A 85 -6.62 18.50 0.91
C VAL A 85 -6.31 17.38 -0.08
N LEU A 86 -6.75 16.16 0.22
CA LEU A 86 -6.52 14.99 -0.64
C LEU A 86 -7.52 14.93 -1.78
N ASP A 87 -7.03 14.72 -3.00
CA ASP A 87 -7.82 14.35 -4.17
C ASP A 87 -8.21 12.88 -4.17
N GLY A 88 -7.43 12.04 -3.50
CA GLY A 88 -7.67 10.61 -3.34
C GLY A 88 -6.75 9.99 -2.28
N ALA A 89 -7.06 8.78 -1.87
CA ALA A 89 -6.28 8.06 -0.87
C ALA A 89 -6.02 6.61 -1.31
N VAL A 90 -4.85 6.09 -0.93
CA VAL A 90 -4.51 4.67 -1.03
C VAL A 90 -4.62 4.06 0.36
N ALA A 91 -5.64 3.22 0.55
CA ALA A 91 -5.83 2.46 1.79
C ALA A 91 -5.07 1.14 1.71
N VAL A 92 -4.05 0.97 2.55
CA VAL A 92 -3.20 -0.22 2.55
C VAL A 92 -3.65 -1.20 3.63
N PHE A 93 -4.03 -2.41 3.21
CA PHE A 93 -4.41 -3.50 4.09
C PHE A 93 -3.34 -4.59 4.09
N ASP A 94 -3.17 -5.25 5.22
CA ASP A 94 -2.33 -6.45 5.31
C ASP A 94 -3.12 -7.67 4.85
N ALA A 95 -2.54 -8.46 3.94
CA ALA A 95 -3.20 -9.64 3.39
C ALA A 95 -3.56 -10.70 4.44
N LYS A 96 -2.89 -10.71 5.58
CA LYS A 96 -3.15 -11.63 6.68
C LYS A 96 -4.20 -11.10 7.67
N GLU A 97 -4.06 -9.83 8.06
CA GLU A 97 -4.88 -9.24 9.13
C GLU A 97 -6.21 -8.66 8.59
N GLY A 98 -6.26 -8.33 7.31
CA GLY A 98 -7.41 -7.67 6.69
C GLY A 98 -7.67 -6.27 7.27
N VAL A 99 -8.94 -5.93 7.46
CA VAL A 99 -9.36 -4.66 8.06
C VAL A 99 -9.17 -4.71 9.56
N GLU A 100 -8.41 -3.76 10.09
CA GLU A 100 -8.17 -3.59 11.53
C GLU A 100 -8.96 -2.38 12.07
N PRO A 101 -9.20 -2.27 13.39
CA PRO A 101 -10.00 -1.19 13.99
C PRO A 101 -9.53 0.23 13.62
N GLN A 102 -8.21 0.40 13.44
CA GLN A 102 -7.63 1.69 13.00
C GLN A 102 -7.95 1.98 11.54
N SER A 103 -7.97 0.96 10.69
CA SER A 103 -8.39 1.10 9.29
C SER A 103 -9.86 1.56 9.20
N GLU A 104 -10.72 1.02 10.06
CA GLU A 104 -12.14 1.44 10.14
C GLU A 104 -12.27 2.92 10.51
N GLN A 105 -11.49 3.39 11.47
CA GLN A 105 -11.52 4.79 11.91
C GLN A 105 -11.11 5.74 10.79
N VAL A 106 -9.97 5.48 10.14
CA VAL A 106 -9.48 6.29 9.02
C VAL A 106 -10.44 6.22 7.84
N TRP A 107 -11.05 5.06 7.59
CA TRP A 107 -12.04 4.88 6.54
C TRP A 107 -13.28 5.75 6.76
N ARG A 108 -13.81 5.80 8.01
CA ARG A 108 -14.95 6.67 8.37
C ARG A 108 -14.61 8.15 8.20
N GLN A 109 -13.39 8.55 8.59
CA GLN A 109 -12.93 9.93 8.38
C GLN A 109 -12.83 10.28 6.90
N ALA A 110 -12.24 9.42 6.08
CA ALA A 110 -12.18 9.62 4.63
C ALA A 110 -13.58 9.72 3.99
N THR A 111 -14.55 8.94 4.49
CA THR A 111 -15.95 9.05 4.05
C THR A 111 -16.58 10.40 4.44
N LYS A 112 -16.29 10.90 5.65
CA LYS A 112 -16.76 12.23 6.10
C LYS A 112 -16.29 13.38 5.20
N TYR A 113 -15.10 13.23 4.60
CA TYR A 113 -14.51 14.25 3.71
C TYR A 113 -14.67 13.91 2.23
N ASP A 114 -15.49 12.91 1.87
CA ASP A 114 -15.75 12.47 0.49
C ASP A 114 -14.47 12.14 -0.32
N VAL A 115 -13.40 11.68 0.35
CA VAL A 115 -12.14 11.31 -0.30
C VAL A 115 -12.30 9.97 -1.00
N PRO A 116 -12.15 9.90 -2.35
CA PRO A 116 -12.16 8.63 -3.08
C PRO A 116 -10.95 7.77 -2.70
N ARG A 117 -11.11 6.44 -2.74
CA ARG A 117 -10.11 5.51 -2.22
C ARG A 117 -9.86 4.36 -3.16
N ILE A 118 -8.58 4.02 -3.30
CA ILE A 118 -8.10 2.77 -3.87
C ILE A 118 -7.59 1.91 -2.72
N CYS A 119 -7.96 0.63 -2.69
CA CYS A 119 -7.47 -0.32 -1.69
C CYS A 119 -6.28 -1.09 -2.25
N PHE A 120 -5.21 -1.19 -1.47
CA PHE A 120 -4.02 -1.96 -1.80
C PHE A 120 -3.81 -3.06 -0.77
N VAL A 121 -3.86 -4.31 -1.21
CA VAL A 121 -3.59 -5.48 -0.37
C VAL A 121 -2.10 -5.78 -0.43
N ASN A 122 -1.42 -5.60 0.69
CA ASN A 122 0.03 -5.68 0.81
C ASN A 122 0.45 -6.96 1.55
N LYS A 123 1.68 -7.40 1.35
CA LYS A 123 2.30 -8.56 1.99
C LYS A 123 1.66 -9.89 1.59
N MET A 124 1.35 -10.04 0.33
CA MET A 124 0.89 -11.32 -0.24
C MET A 124 1.94 -12.44 -0.13
N ASP A 125 3.20 -12.07 0.09
CA ASP A 125 4.35 -12.94 0.32
C ASP A 125 4.50 -13.45 1.76
N LYS A 126 3.62 -13.07 2.68
CA LYS A 126 3.70 -13.45 4.08
C LYS A 126 2.86 -14.69 4.40
N LEU A 127 3.38 -15.52 5.30
CA LEU A 127 2.67 -16.70 5.80
C LEU A 127 1.30 -16.31 6.41
N GLY A 128 0.23 -16.92 5.90
CA GLY A 128 -1.15 -16.62 6.26
C GLY A 128 -1.77 -15.49 5.45
N ALA A 129 -1.16 -15.07 4.32
CA ALA A 129 -1.74 -14.09 3.42
C ALA A 129 -2.93 -14.67 2.66
N ASP A 130 -4.07 -13.97 2.71
CA ASP A 130 -5.29 -14.32 2.00
C ASP A 130 -5.95 -13.06 1.43
N PHE A 131 -5.90 -12.94 0.11
CA PHE A 131 -6.50 -11.82 -0.61
C PHE A 131 -8.01 -11.79 -0.46
N TYR A 132 -8.66 -12.93 -0.63
CA TYR A 132 -10.13 -13.01 -0.61
C TYR A 132 -10.69 -12.76 0.77
N TYR A 133 -10.03 -13.27 1.80
CA TYR A 133 -10.34 -12.91 3.19
C TYR A 133 -10.24 -11.40 3.42
N THR A 134 -9.16 -10.78 2.95
CA THR A 134 -8.96 -9.33 3.08
C THR A 134 -10.08 -8.54 2.38
N VAL A 135 -10.43 -8.90 1.15
CA VAL A 135 -11.55 -8.29 0.39
C VAL A 135 -12.87 -8.49 1.15
N GLN A 136 -13.12 -9.68 1.71
CA GLN A 136 -14.33 -9.94 2.50
C GLN A 136 -14.39 -9.05 3.75
N THR A 137 -13.27 -8.85 4.45
CA THR A 137 -13.24 -7.93 5.61
C THR A 137 -13.53 -6.47 5.24
N ILE A 138 -13.17 -6.04 4.02
CA ILE A 138 -13.53 -4.72 3.50
C ILE A 138 -15.05 -4.60 3.35
N VAL A 139 -15.71 -5.63 2.84
CA VAL A 139 -17.17 -5.67 2.73
C VAL A 139 -17.83 -5.67 4.11
N ASP A 140 -17.41 -6.59 4.98
CA ASP A 140 -18.09 -6.86 6.26
C ASP A 140 -17.89 -5.73 7.27
N ARG A 141 -16.69 -5.18 7.37
CA ARG A 141 -16.33 -4.18 8.40
C ARG A 141 -16.48 -2.75 7.92
N LEU A 142 -16.22 -2.48 6.64
CA LEU A 142 -16.28 -1.12 6.11
C LEU A 142 -17.60 -0.83 5.37
N GLY A 143 -18.42 -1.86 5.10
CA GLY A 143 -19.66 -1.73 4.34
C GLY A 143 -19.42 -1.27 2.89
N ALA A 144 -18.21 -1.46 2.37
CA ALA A 144 -17.82 -1.02 1.04
C ALA A 144 -18.21 -2.06 -0.02
N LYS A 145 -18.35 -1.60 -1.27
CA LYS A 145 -18.52 -2.47 -2.44
C LYS A 145 -17.22 -2.43 -3.25
N PRO A 146 -16.26 -3.32 -3.02
CA PRO A 146 -15.00 -3.30 -3.72
C PRO A 146 -15.17 -3.70 -5.20
N LEU A 147 -14.51 -2.96 -6.09
CA LEU A 147 -14.28 -3.36 -7.46
C LEU A 147 -12.84 -3.91 -7.53
N VAL A 148 -12.73 -5.21 -7.71
CA VAL A 148 -11.42 -5.86 -7.82
C VAL A 148 -10.83 -5.56 -9.20
N MET A 149 -9.69 -4.88 -9.22
CA MET A 149 -8.97 -4.50 -10.45
C MET A 149 -7.77 -5.39 -10.74
N ALA A 150 -7.26 -6.08 -9.71
CA ALA A 150 -6.15 -7.02 -9.84
C ALA A 150 -6.36 -8.22 -8.93
N LEU A 151 -5.97 -9.40 -9.39
CA LEU A 151 -6.01 -10.64 -8.63
C LEU A 151 -4.58 -11.16 -8.41
N PRO A 152 -4.25 -11.72 -7.23
CA PRO A 152 -2.95 -12.33 -7.01
C PRO A 152 -2.81 -13.64 -7.78
N ILE A 153 -1.60 -13.94 -8.23
CA ILE A 153 -1.19 -15.24 -8.74
C ILE A 153 -0.39 -15.91 -7.63
N GLY A 154 -1.00 -16.88 -6.97
CA GLY A 154 -0.43 -17.51 -5.79
C GLY A 154 -0.53 -16.64 -4.52
N ALA A 155 -0.01 -17.16 -3.42
CA ALA A 155 0.09 -16.49 -2.13
C ALA A 155 1.28 -17.05 -1.36
N GLU A 156 1.74 -16.34 -0.34
CA GLU A 156 2.88 -16.72 0.50
C GLU A 156 4.15 -16.92 -0.34
N ASP A 157 4.85 -18.04 -0.17
CA ASP A 157 6.06 -18.40 -0.93
C ASP A 157 5.79 -18.65 -2.43
N ASP A 158 4.54 -18.95 -2.79
CA ASP A 158 4.08 -19.18 -4.17
C ASP A 158 3.52 -17.91 -4.83
N PHE A 159 3.70 -16.75 -4.23
CA PHE A 159 3.25 -15.47 -4.80
C PHE A 159 4.15 -15.05 -5.96
N ASP A 160 3.70 -15.30 -7.19
CA ASP A 160 4.46 -15.07 -8.42
C ASP A 160 4.10 -13.77 -9.15
N GLY A 161 2.95 -13.15 -8.83
CA GLY A 161 2.53 -11.97 -9.57
C GLY A 161 1.07 -11.57 -9.38
N ILE A 162 0.55 -10.84 -10.34
CA ILE A 162 -0.83 -10.37 -10.36
C ILE A 162 -1.45 -10.49 -11.75
N VAL A 163 -2.75 -10.67 -11.78
CA VAL A 163 -3.58 -10.55 -12.98
C VAL A 163 -4.19 -9.15 -13.00
N ASP A 164 -3.83 -8.35 -13.97
CA ASP A 164 -4.40 -7.03 -14.25
C ASP A 164 -5.69 -7.20 -15.06
N LEU A 165 -6.83 -7.03 -14.40
CA LEU A 165 -8.14 -7.21 -15.01
C LEU A 165 -8.54 -6.04 -15.93
N LEU A 166 -7.92 -4.88 -15.79
CA LEU A 166 -8.19 -3.72 -16.65
C LEU A 166 -7.59 -3.91 -18.03
N ASN A 167 -6.36 -4.43 -18.09
CA ASN A 167 -5.63 -4.64 -19.33
C ASN A 167 -5.66 -6.12 -19.79
N MET A 168 -6.34 -7.00 -19.02
CA MET A 168 -6.46 -8.43 -19.30
C MET A 168 -5.10 -9.12 -19.55
N ARG A 169 -4.15 -8.87 -18.66
CA ARG A 169 -2.80 -9.43 -18.75
C ARG A 169 -2.28 -9.86 -17.37
N ALA A 170 -1.40 -10.84 -17.36
CA ALA A 170 -0.67 -11.23 -16.16
C ALA A 170 0.68 -10.50 -16.08
N LEU A 171 1.04 -10.06 -14.88
CA LEU A 171 2.33 -9.48 -14.54
C LEU A 171 3.00 -10.46 -13.58
N THR A 172 4.08 -11.11 -14.02
CA THR A 172 4.76 -12.12 -13.23
C THR A 172 6.22 -11.75 -12.96
N TRP A 173 6.71 -12.10 -11.78
CA TRP A 173 8.09 -11.95 -11.36
C TRP A 173 8.66 -13.32 -11.01
N ARG A 174 9.13 -14.07 -12.01
CA ARG A 174 9.64 -15.44 -11.81
C ARG A 174 11.14 -15.44 -11.50
N GLY A 175 11.55 -16.23 -10.51
CA GLY A 175 12.96 -16.45 -10.14
C GLY A 175 13.45 -15.50 -9.05
N LYS A 176 14.80 -15.32 -8.98
CA LYS A 176 15.39 -14.34 -8.03
C LYS A 176 15.11 -12.93 -8.56
N VAL A 177 14.16 -12.28 -7.94
CA VAL A 177 13.75 -10.92 -8.27
C VAL A 177 14.58 -9.93 -7.44
N GLU A 178 15.37 -9.10 -8.12
CA GLU A 178 15.99 -7.94 -7.49
C GLU A 178 14.99 -6.79 -7.46
N ILE A 179 15.14 -5.90 -6.47
CA ILE A 179 14.29 -4.71 -6.36
C ILE A 179 14.48 -3.86 -7.61
N GLY A 180 13.38 -3.54 -8.30
CA GLY A 180 13.40 -2.78 -9.55
C GLY A 180 13.34 -3.64 -10.81
N THR A 181 13.25 -4.97 -10.68
CA THR A 181 13.03 -5.84 -11.85
C THR A 181 11.64 -5.58 -12.44
N GLU A 182 11.58 -5.32 -13.74
CA GLU A 182 10.31 -5.20 -14.46
C GLU A 182 9.61 -6.55 -14.54
N PRO A 183 8.26 -6.57 -14.44
CA PRO A 183 7.49 -7.81 -14.59
C PRO A 183 7.53 -8.31 -16.02
N THR A 184 7.37 -9.62 -16.18
CA THR A 184 7.05 -10.21 -17.48
C THR A 184 5.55 -10.06 -17.73
N TYR A 185 5.18 -9.57 -18.92
CA TYR A 185 3.78 -9.41 -19.32
C TYR A 185 3.35 -10.63 -20.14
N GLU A 186 2.29 -11.30 -19.71
CA GLU A 186 1.71 -12.46 -20.40
C GLU A 186 0.22 -12.15 -20.69
N GLU A 187 -0.25 -12.46 -21.92
CA GLU A 187 -1.68 -12.36 -22.22
C GLU A 187 -2.46 -13.47 -21.49
N ILE A 188 -3.60 -13.11 -20.91
CA ILE A 188 -4.46 -14.06 -20.24
C ILE A 188 -5.25 -14.83 -21.31
N CYS A 189 -5.01 -16.13 -21.42
CA CYS A 189 -5.85 -16.99 -22.23
C CYS A 189 -7.15 -17.26 -21.50
N LEU A 190 -8.26 -16.70 -21.98
CA LEU A 190 -9.61 -16.89 -21.41
C LEU A 190 -10.09 -18.34 -21.37
N LEU A 191 -9.39 -19.27 -22.05
CA LEU A 191 -9.72 -20.69 -22.05
C LEU A 191 -9.40 -21.43 -20.74
N TYR A 192 -8.63 -20.79 -19.83
CA TYR A 192 -8.26 -21.38 -18.54
C TYR A 192 -9.05 -20.82 -17.34
N THR A 193 -10.05 -19.97 -17.57
CA THR A 193 -10.87 -19.39 -16.50
C THR A 193 -12.22 -20.10 -16.30
N SER A 194 -12.42 -21.27 -16.93
CA SER A 194 -13.63 -22.08 -16.80
C SER A 194 -13.32 -23.36 -16.03
N ASP A 195 -13.18 -23.27 -14.70
CA ASP A 195 -13.47 -24.34 -13.74
C ASP A 195 -14.01 -23.72 -12.45
#